data_ea8101be3ee1d98ec54df0a9cd1311c0
#
_entry.id   ea8101be3ee1d98ec54df0a9cd1311c0
#
_cell.length_a   1.000
_cell.length_b   1.000
_cell.length_c   1.000
_cell.angle_alpha   90.00
_cell.angle_beta   90.00
_cell.angle_gamma   90.00
#
_symmetry.space_group_name_H-M   'P 1'
#
loop_
_entity.id
_entity.type
_entity.pdbx_description
1 polymer ?
#
loop_
_entity_poly.entity_id
_entity_poly.type
_entity_poly.pdbx_seq_one_letter_code
_entity_poly.pdbx_strand_id
1 'polypeptide(L)' 'MEDPENGAYSAQERLAMDFARRFATDHRTIDDAYFDRLHEQFTDPEIFELTVLTAGWMASGRVMAVLDVAEACAWAPSRA' A
#
# COMPACT_ATOMS: atom_id res chain seq x y z
N MET A 1 11.47 16.52 -4.02
CA MET A 1 10.34 15.68 -3.65
C MET A 1 9.32 16.49 -2.85
N GLU A 2 8.10 16.43 -3.32
CA GLU A 2 7.06 17.25 -2.75
C GLU A 2 6.47 16.63 -1.51
N ASP A 3 6.06 17.50 -0.62
CA ASP A 3 5.38 17.09 0.58
C ASP A 3 3.88 16.92 0.26
N PRO A 4 3.25 15.84 0.66
CA PRO A 4 1.83 15.68 0.37
C PRO A 4 0.96 16.83 0.90
N GLU A 5 1.37 17.46 1.97
CA GLU A 5 0.58 18.53 2.54
C GLU A 5 0.67 19.85 1.78
N ASN A 6 1.59 19.98 0.87
CA ASN A 6 1.72 21.26 0.18
C ASN A 6 1.00 21.31 -1.15
N GLY A 7 0.10 20.35 -1.40
CA GLY A 7 -0.72 20.39 -2.58
C GLY A 7 -0.13 19.72 -3.79
N ALA A 8 1.00 19.07 -3.64
CA ALA A 8 1.62 18.36 -4.76
C ALA A 8 0.81 17.14 -5.19
N TYR A 9 -0.02 16.64 -4.30
CA TYR A 9 -0.82 15.44 -4.58
C TYR A 9 -2.30 15.80 -4.64
N SER A 10 -3.02 15.14 -5.54
CA SER A 10 -4.46 15.32 -5.65
C SER A 10 -5.16 14.70 -4.45
N ALA A 11 -6.45 15.04 -4.29
CA ALA A 11 -7.27 14.43 -3.24
C ALA A 11 -7.30 12.92 -3.40
N GLN A 12 -7.35 12.44 -4.64
CA GLN A 12 -7.36 11.01 -4.92
C GLN A 12 -6.05 10.37 -4.47
N GLU A 13 -4.94 11.01 -4.76
CA GLU A 13 -3.63 10.48 -4.37
C GLU A 13 -3.46 10.46 -2.86
N ARG A 14 -3.93 11.51 -2.20
CA ARG A 14 -3.85 11.56 -0.74
C ARG A 14 -4.67 10.46 -0.10
N LEU A 15 -5.86 10.22 -0.65
CA LEU A 15 -6.72 9.17 -0.13
C LEU A 15 -6.11 7.80 -0.35
N ALA A 16 -5.46 7.61 -1.51
CA ALA A 16 -4.78 6.35 -1.79
C ALA A 16 -3.66 6.10 -0.80
N MET A 17 -2.90 7.14 -0.48
CA MET A 17 -1.82 7.03 0.50
C MET A 17 -2.36 6.76 1.89
N ASP A 18 -3.45 7.40 2.26
CA ASP A 18 -4.08 7.17 3.55
C ASP A 18 -4.61 5.74 3.64
N PHE A 19 -5.21 5.26 2.56
CA PHE A 19 -5.70 3.89 2.49
C PHE A 19 -4.55 2.90 2.69
N ALA A 20 -3.45 3.13 2.00
CA ALA A 20 -2.30 2.25 2.12
C ALA A 20 -1.77 2.22 3.55
N ARG A 21 -1.70 3.39 4.18
CA ARG A 21 -1.25 3.47 5.56
C ARG A 21 -2.18 2.73 6.51
N ARG A 22 -3.48 2.92 6.36
CA ARG A 22 -4.46 2.23 7.20
C ARG A 22 -4.42 0.73 6.97
N PHE A 23 -4.30 0.33 5.71
CA PHE A 23 -4.23 -1.08 5.37
C PHE A 23 -3.03 -1.74 6.04
N ALA A 24 -1.93 -1.01 6.12
CA ALA A 24 -0.70 -1.54 6.69
C ALA A 24 -0.70 -1.53 8.22
N THR A 25 -1.24 -0.48 8.82
CA THR A 25 -1.05 -0.26 10.25
C THR A 25 -2.33 -0.33 11.07
N ASP A 26 -3.48 -0.13 10.44
CA ASP A 26 -4.73 -0.05 11.19
C ASP A 26 -5.92 -0.35 10.27
N HIS A 27 -5.93 -1.56 9.74
CA HIS A 27 -6.92 -1.91 8.73
C HIS A 27 -8.35 -1.89 9.27
N ARG A 28 -8.53 -1.95 10.58
CA ARG A 28 -9.86 -1.93 11.17
C ARG A 28 -10.55 -0.58 11.02
N THR A 29 -9.79 0.47 10.71
CA THR A 29 -10.38 1.78 10.47
C THR A 29 -10.92 1.91 9.04
N ILE A 30 -10.71 0.90 8.21
CA ILE A 30 -11.27 0.88 6.88
C ILE A 30 -12.65 0.27 6.99
N ASP A 31 -13.60 1.08 7.38
CA ASP A 31 -14.98 0.67 7.63
C ASP A 31 -15.90 1.20 6.52
N ASP A 32 -17.20 1.02 6.69
CA ASP A 32 -18.17 1.44 5.68
C ASP A 32 -18.09 2.92 5.37
N ALA A 33 -17.92 3.73 6.40
CA ALA A 33 -17.80 5.18 6.20
C ALA A 33 -16.56 5.52 5.39
N TYR A 34 -15.49 4.80 5.64
CA TYR A 34 -14.27 5.01 4.88
C TYR A 34 -14.44 4.58 3.42
N PHE A 35 -15.16 3.48 3.19
CA PHE A 35 -15.46 3.05 1.83
C PHE A 35 -16.31 4.07 1.09
N ASP A 36 -17.22 4.75 1.79
CA ASP A 36 -17.96 5.83 1.17
C ASP A 36 -17.03 6.92 0.67
N ARG A 37 -16.00 7.23 1.43
CA ARG A 37 -15.00 8.21 1.01
C ARG A 37 -14.21 7.71 -0.19
N LEU A 38 -13.86 6.43 -0.20
CA LEU A 38 -13.15 5.85 -1.32
C LEU A 38 -14.00 5.92 -2.59
N HIS A 39 -15.29 5.68 -2.47
CA HIS A 39 -16.18 5.71 -3.62
C HIS A 39 -16.35 7.11 -4.20
N GLU A 40 -16.02 8.13 -3.44
CA GLU A 40 -16.06 9.50 -3.96
C GLU A 40 -14.90 9.76 -4.92
N GLN A 41 -13.82 9.01 -4.79
CA GLN A 41 -12.61 9.24 -5.56
C GLN A 41 -12.25 8.09 -6.49
N PHE A 42 -12.78 6.91 -6.22
CA PHE A 42 -12.42 5.70 -6.97
C PHE A 42 -13.64 4.90 -7.33
N THR A 43 -13.60 4.26 -8.48
CA THR A 43 -14.61 3.27 -8.86
C THR A 43 -14.33 1.96 -8.14
N ASP A 44 -15.30 1.05 -8.16
CA ASP A 44 -15.12 -0.26 -7.54
C ASP A 44 -13.91 -1.01 -8.08
N PRO A 45 -13.71 -1.09 -9.41
CA PRO A 45 -12.50 -1.75 -9.92
C PRO A 45 -11.23 -1.09 -9.45
N GLU A 46 -11.25 0.24 -9.33
CA GLU A 46 -10.07 0.96 -8.87
C GLU A 46 -9.78 0.68 -7.40
N ILE A 47 -10.82 0.57 -6.58
CA ILE A 47 -10.65 0.23 -5.17
C ILE A 47 -10.08 -1.17 -5.05
N PHE A 48 -10.59 -2.11 -5.83
CA PHE A 48 -10.08 -3.47 -5.83
C PHE A 48 -8.61 -3.49 -6.21
N GLU A 49 -8.27 -2.79 -7.28
CA GLU A 49 -6.90 -2.72 -7.74
C GLU A 49 -5.98 -2.09 -6.69
N LEU A 50 -6.43 -1.01 -6.07
CA LEU A 50 -5.68 -0.36 -5.02
C LEU A 50 -5.42 -1.32 -3.85
N THR A 51 -6.43 -2.09 -3.47
CA THR A 51 -6.30 -3.04 -2.38
C THR A 51 -5.29 -4.13 -2.72
N VAL A 52 -5.37 -4.68 -3.92
CA VAL A 52 -4.46 -5.75 -4.35
C VAL A 52 -3.04 -5.23 -4.44
N LEU A 53 -2.85 -4.04 -5.00
CA LEU A 53 -1.52 -3.46 -5.11
C LEU A 53 -0.92 -3.20 -3.74
N THR A 54 -1.72 -2.67 -2.83
CA THR A 54 -1.24 -2.39 -1.48
C THR A 54 -0.86 -3.69 -0.77
N ALA A 55 -1.70 -4.71 -0.90
CA ALA A 55 -1.41 -6.01 -0.31
C ALA A 55 -0.15 -6.61 -0.90
N GLY A 56 0.03 -6.48 -2.20
CA GLY A 56 1.23 -6.98 -2.87
C GLY A 56 2.49 -6.29 -2.37
N TRP A 57 2.44 -4.99 -2.21
CA TRP A 57 3.57 -4.25 -1.68
C TRP A 57 3.90 -4.69 -0.26
N MET A 58 2.89 -4.84 0.58
CA MET A 58 3.09 -5.27 1.95
C MET A 58 3.66 -6.67 2.02
N ALA A 59 3.08 -7.57 1.23
CA ALA A 59 3.54 -8.97 1.22
C ALA A 59 4.99 -9.05 0.76
N SER A 60 5.33 -8.32 -0.29
CA SER A 60 6.70 -8.28 -0.78
C SER A 60 7.65 -7.76 0.28
N GLY A 61 7.28 -6.68 0.93
CA GLY A 61 8.12 -6.11 1.97
C GLY A 61 8.34 -7.07 3.12
N ARG A 62 7.30 -7.79 3.50
CA ARG A 62 7.43 -8.76 4.59
C ARG A 62 8.24 -9.98 4.18
N VAL A 63 8.06 -10.43 2.96
CA VAL A 63 8.87 -11.54 2.44
C VAL A 63 10.35 -11.14 2.47
N MET A 64 10.64 -9.94 2.00
CA MET A 64 12.00 -9.46 1.99
C MET A 64 12.58 -9.35 3.39
N ALA A 65 11.77 -8.86 4.32
CA ALA A 65 12.23 -8.71 5.71
C ALA A 65 12.45 -10.07 6.37
N VAL A 66 11.50 -10.99 6.17
CA VAL A 66 11.58 -12.31 6.80
C VAL A 66 12.74 -13.12 6.25
N LEU A 67 12.95 -13.04 4.96
CA LEU A 67 14.01 -13.81 4.33
C LEU A 67 15.32 -13.05 4.27
N ASP A 68 15.32 -11.80 4.77
CA ASP A 68 16.51 -10.97 4.75
C ASP A 68 17.07 -10.92 3.33
N VAL A 69 16.31 -10.33 2.45
CA VAL A 69 16.59 -10.40 1.02
C VAL A 69 17.93 -9.79 0.67
N ALA A 70 18.39 -8.81 1.44
CA ALA A 70 19.72 -8.28 1.21
C ALA A 70 20.73 -9.41 1.27
N GLU A 71 20.50 -10.33 2.18
CA GLU A 71 21.29 -11.55 2.27
C GLU A 71 20.83 -12.56 1.24
N ALA A 72 19.52 -12.66 1.07
CA ALA A 72 18.94 -13.64 0.18
C ALA A 72 19.37 -13.41 -1.26
N CYS A 73 19.54 -12.17 -1.66
CA CYS A 73 20.02 -11.89 -3.00
C CYS A 73 21.39 -12.48 -3.22
N ALA A 74 22.15 -12.56 -2.17
CA ALA A 74 23.46 -13.18 -2.25
C ALA A 74 23.33 -14.68 -2.20
N TRP A 75 22.37 -15.17 -1.44
CA TRP A 75 22.30 -16.62 -1.29
C TRP A 75 21.53 -17.33 -2.37
N ALA A 76 20.55 -16.65 -2.97
CA ALA A 76 19.68 -17.37 -3.88
C ALA A 76 20.43 -18.22 -4.89
N PRO A 77 21.41 -17.69 -5.56
CA PRO A 77 22.19 -18.50 -6.49
C PRO A 77 23.38 -19.17 -5.84
N SER A 78 23.90 -18.64 -4.80
CA SER A 78 25.20 -19.09 -4.33
C SER A 78 25.14 -20.03 -3.15
N ARG A 79 24.01 -20.08 -2.51
CA ARG A 79 23.86 -21.02 -1.42
C ARG A 79 23.35 -22.33 -1.85
N ALA A 80 22.86 -22.35 -3.03
CA ALA A 80 22.31 -23.58 -3.54
C ALA A 80 23.35 -24.67 -3.57
#